data_f76e8acd0a0b0180a8a325fc224c61f7
#
_entry.id   f76e8acd0a0b0180a8a325fc224c61f7
#
_cell.length_a   1.000
_cell.length_b   1.000
_cell.length_c   1.000
_cell.angle_alpha   90.00
_cell.angle_beta   90.00
_cell.angle_gamma   90.00
#
_symmetry.space_group_name_H-M   'P 1'
#
loop_
_entity.id
_entity.type
_entity.pdbx_description
1 polymer ?
#
loop_
_entity_poly.entity_id
_entity_poly.type
_entity_poly.pdbx_seq_one_letter_code
_entity_poly.pdbx_strand_id
1 'polypeptide(L)'
;MEPSYLIYSFMKLKHLLNAALAVTALMPLSCSSHSSKPCWRDMTMEQKLELMRADTGRIRKLDSLAQTALGPGAKCLDAVKHLFSYGGRLWVYNQDWGGVLEVPDGCAPSDDRWQADMSYHGSGMFTPDSLAYINHYEGLQTFTFNEFKDLIRERFGTETGTIITSFREDSVRFGDGFISPAIIIETMNPDGIEGYCRYIFRGPEAVTYEVSVQYPAGLFREFGYLRALADRYPFGPSGQNPVIMK
;
A
#
# COMPACT_ATOMS: atom_id res chain seq x y z
N MET A 1 -12.92 -14.40 -10.70
CA MET A 1 -12.97 -13.88 -9.30
C MET A 1 -11.53 -13.66 -8.89
N GLU A 2 -11.13 -12.41 -8.67
CA GLU A 2 -9.71 -12.05 -8.47
C GLU A 2 -9.17 -12.63 -7.16
N PRO A 3 -8.03 -13.36 -7.19
CA PRO A 3 -7.44 -13.98 -5.99
C PRO A 3 -7.01 -12.99 -4.91
N SER A 4 -6.66 -11.78 -5.30
CA SER A 4 -6.31 -10.67 -4.39
C SER A 4 -7.47 -10.29 -3.45
N TYR A 5 -8.71 -10.48 -3.84
CA TYR A 5 -9.88 -10.19 -3.01
C TYR A 5 -10.01 -11.09 -1.78
N LEU A 6 -9.47 -12.30 -1.81
CA LEU A 6 -9.66 -13.25 -0.71
C LEU A 6 -8.72 -13.01 0.47
N ILE A 7 -7.46 -12.61 0.22
CA ILE A 7 -6.55 -12.18 1.29
C ILE A 7 -7.11 -10.94 1.97
N TYR A 8 -7.69 -10.06 1.18
CA TYR A 8 -8.36 -8.84 1.58
C TYR A 8 -9.58 -9.06 2.48
N SER A 9 -10.41 -10.06 2.15
CA SER A 9 -11.70 -10.23 2.82
C SER A 9 -11.58 -10.65 4.27
N PHE A 10 -10.55 -11.43 4.63
CA PHE A 10 -10.38 -11.95 5.99
C PHE A 10 -9.68 -10.96 6.93
N MET A 11 -8.74 -10.15 6.40
CA MET A 11 -8.19 -9.03 7.15
C MET A 11 -9.27 -7.99 7.45
N LYS A 12 -10.19 -7.73 6.51
CA LYS A 12 -11.34 -6.85 6.71
C LYS A 12 -12.24 -7.25 7.89
N LEU A 13 -12.50 -8.53 8.09
CA LEU A 13 -13.52 -8.95 9.05
C LEU A 13 -13.08 -8.74 10.52
N LYS A 14 -11.80 -8.88 10.83
CA LYS A 14 -11.27 -8.63 12.18
C LYS A 14 -10.95 -7.14 12.44
N HIS A 15 -10.52 -6.40 11.43
CA HIS A 15 -10.26 -4.98 11.57
C HIS A 15 -11.53 -4.14 11.68
N LEU A 16 -12.63 -4.56 11.03
CA LEU A 16 -13.94 -3.92 11.19
C LEU A 16 -14.45 -3.91 12.64
N LEU A 17 -14.10 -4.92 13.44
CA LEU A 17 -14.52 -4.96 14.84
C LEU A 17 -13.69 -4.03 15.76
N ASN A 18 -12.42 -3.78 15.45
CA ASN A 18 -11.56 -2.95 16.28
C ASN A 18 -11.53 -1.47 15.86
N ALA A 19 -11.67 -1.17 14.55
CA ALA A 19 -11.71 0.21 14.04
C ALA A 19 -13.02 0.93 14.36
N ALA A 20 -14.13 0.21 14.49
CA ALA A 20 -15.43 0.81 14.82
C ALA A 20 -15.46 1.47 16.22
N LEU A 21 -14.55 1.12 17.13
CA LEU A 21 -14.48 1.69 18.47
C LEU A 21 -13.55 2.91 18.60
N ALA A 22 -12.61 3.12 17.67
CA ALA A 22 -11.63 4.21 17.77
C ALA A 22 -12.04 5.49 17.03
N VAL A 23 -12.91 5.40 16.01
CA VAL A 23 -13.25 6.55 15.13
C VAL A 23 -14.37 7.44 15.71
N THR A 24 -15.11 6.98 16.72
CA THR A 24 -16.22 7.77 17.28
C THR A 24 -15.78 8.89 18.23
N ALA A 25 -14.52 9.00 18.61
CA ALA A 25 -14.08 9.89 19.69
C ALA A 25 -13.42 11.21 19.25
N LEU A 26 -13.10 11.46 17.97
CA LEU A 26 -12.28 12.61 17.55
C LEU A 26 -12.80 13.44 16.38
N MET A 27 -14.11 13.41 16.10
CA MET A 27 -14.69 14.41 15.20
C MET A 27 -15.25 15.56 16.04
N PRO A 28 -14.72 16.80 15.91
CA PRO A 28 -15.39 17.94 16.50
C PRO A 28 -16.75 18.12 15.85
N LEU A 29 -17.81 18.04 16.66
CA LEU A 29 -19.19 18.39 16.32
C LEU A 29 -19.30 19.90 16.08
N SER A 30 -18.75 20.39 15.00
CA SER A 30 -18.84 21.80 14.60
C SER A 30 -19.41 21.90 13.18
N CYS A 31 -20.64 21.44 13.02
CA CYS A 31 -21.48 21.93 11.93
C CYS A 31 -22.21 23.17 12.42
N SER A 32 -21.58 24.33 12.39
CA SER A 32 -22.29 25.59 12.57
C SER A 32 -23.17 25.83 11.35
N SER A 33 -24.43 26.13 11.59
CA SER A 33 -25.55 26.20 10.66
C SER A 33 -25.56 27.39 9.68
N HIS A 34 -24.40 27.93 9.29
CA HIS A 34 -24.32 29.12 8.44
C HIS A 34 -23.35 29.04 7.24
N SER A 35 -22.87 27.86 6.87
CA SER A 35 -22.12 27.75 5.61
C SER A 35 -22.95 27.01 4.57
N SER A 36 -23.12 27.61 3.40
CA SER A 36 -23.75 26.99 2.22
C SER A 36 -23.00 25.78 1.65
N LYS A 37 -21.94 25.33 2.34
CA LYS A 37 -21.16 24.15 1.96
C LYS A 37 -21.77 22.90 2.58
N PRO A 38 -22.01 21.84 1.80
CA PRO A 38 -22.52 20.58 2.33
C PRO A 38 -21.59 20.06 3.42
N CYS A 39 -22.17 19.45 4.47
CA CYS A 39 -21.39 18.79 5.50
C CYS A 39 -20.60 17.63 4.88
N TRP A 40 -19.36 17.41 5.29
CA TRP A 40 -18.53 16.29 4.81
C TRP A 40 -19.27 14.95 4.83
N ARG A 41 -20.12 14.76 5.84
CA ARG A 41 -20.93 13.54 6.02
C ARG A 41 -21.96 13.33 4.91
N ASP A 42 -22.47 14.42 4.34
CA ASP A 42 -23.55 14.42 3.34
C ASP A 42 -23.01 14.46 1.90
N MET A 43 -21.68 14.56 1.73
CA MET A 43 -21.03 14.60 0.43
C MET A 43 -20.94 13.21 -0.18
N THR A 44 -21.09 13.13 -1.51
CA THR A 44 -20.73 11.94 -2.28
C THR A 44 -19.22 11.69 -2.22
N MET A 45 -18.80 10.46 -2.53
CA MET A 45 -17.37 10.15 -2.60
C MET A 45 -16.64 11.05 -3.60
N GLU A 46 -17.22 11.27 -4.77
CA GLU A 46 -16.66 12.14 -5.81
C GLU A 46 -16.45 13.58 -5.32
N GLN A 47 -17.44 14.16 -4.65
CA GLN A 47 -17.31 15.49 -4.05
C GLN A 47 -16.19 15.55 -2.99
N LYS A 48 -16.05 14.50 -2.19
CA LYS A 48 -14.97 14.40 -1.22
C LYS A 48 -13.59 14.34 -1.90
N LEU A 49 -13.46 13.55 -2.97
CA LEU A 49 -12.23 13.44 -3.73
C LEU A 49 -11.85 14.76 -4.41
N GLU A 50 -12.82 15.46 -4.98
CA GLU A 50 -12.59 16.80 -5.58
C GLU A 50 -12.09 17.80 -4.54
N LEU A 51 -12.70 17.83 -3.35
CA LEU A 51 -12.24 18.70 -2.27
C LEU A 51 -10.82 18.36 -1.83
N MET A 52 -10.48 17.07 -1.73
CA MET A 52 -9.12 16.64 -1.39
C MET A 52 -8.11 17.05 -2.47
N ARG A 53 -8.47 16.98 -3.75
CA ARG A 53 -7.62 17.44 -4.87
C ARG A 53 -7.42 18.95 -4.87
N ALA A 54 -8.43 19.71 -4.45
CA ALA A 54 -8.38 21.17 -4.40
C ALA A 54 -7.75 21.75 -3.13
N ASP A 55 -7.51 20.91 -2.11
CA ASP A 55 -6.95 21.37 -0.83
C ASP A 55 -5.45 21.67 -0.94
N THR A 56 -5.14 22.95 -1.10
CA THR A 56 -3.77 23.44 -1.21
C THR A 56 -2.95 23.27 0.07
N GLY A 57 -3.60 23.21 1.24
CA GLY A 57 -2.95 22.91 2.52
C GLY A 57 -2.47 21.46 2.57
N ARG A 58 -3.34 20.53 2.16
CA ARG A 58 -3.03 19.12 2.00
C ARG A 58 -1.90 18.90 0.99
N ILE A 59 -1.98 19.52 -0.20
CA ILE A 59 -0.95 19.41 -1.24
C ILE A 59 0.41 19.85 -0.70
N ARG A 60 0.50 21.01 -0.04
CA ARG A 60 1.76 21.49 0.55
C ARG A 60 2.32 20.54 1.62
N LYS A 61 1.45 19.97 2.45
CA LYS A 61 1.86 18.97 3.44
C LYS A 61 2.40 17.71 2.75
N LEU A 62 1.73 17.22 1.72
CA LEU A 62 2.17 16.07 0.94
C LEU A 62 3.48 16.35 0.20
N ASP A 63 3.67 17.53 -0.40
CA ASP A 63 4.94 17.94 -1.01
C ASP A 63 6.09 17.89 0.00
N SER A 64 5.90 18.44 1.20
CA SER A 64 6.91 18.41 2.26
C SER A 64 7.30 17.00 2.67
N LEU A 65 6.31 16.13 2.82
CA LEU A 65 6.53 14.72 3.17
C LEU A 65 7.25 13.97 2.05
N ALA A 66 6.81 14.17 0.81
CA ALA A 66 7.43 13.56 -0.36
C ALA A 66 8.89 14.03 -0.53
N GLN A 67 9.17 15.30 -0.30
CA GLN A 67 10.55 15.81 -0.35
C GLN A 67 11.44 15.16 0.72
N THR A 68 10.89 14.84 1.87
CA THR A 68 11.61 14.11 2.91
C THR A 68 11.86 12.65 2.51
N ALA A 69 10.88 11.99 1.89
CA ALA A 69 10.95 10.57 1.54
C ALA A 69 11.69 10.30 0.22
N LEU A 70 11.49 11.16 -0.79
CA LEU A 70 12.04 10.98 -2.13
C LEU A 70 13.26 11.86 -2.39
N GLY A 71 13.24 13.08 -1.88
CA GLY A 71 14.31 14.07 -2.05
C GLY A 71 13.80 15.45 -2.48
N PRO A 72 14.69 16.46 -2.43
CA PRO A 72 14.37 17.84 -2.83
C PRO A 72 13.82 17.88 -4.26
N GLY A 73 12.72 18.60 -4.46
CA GLY A 73 12.07 18.72 -5.76
C GLY A 73 10.98 17.71 -6.04
N ALA A 74 10.70 16.76 -5.13
CA ALA A 74 9.50 15.93 -5.21
C ALA A 74 8.24 16.81 -5.16
N LYS A 75 7.27 16.52 -6.05
CA LYS A 75 6.02 17.27 -6.18
C LYS A 75 4.82 16.35 -6.22
N CYS A 76 3.80 16.69 -5.45
CA CYS A 76 2.51 16.03 -5.51
C CYS A 76 1.81 16.36 -6.84
N LEU A 77 1.44 15.34 -7.57
CA LEU A 77 0.65 15.43 -8.81
C LEU A 77 -0.83 15.15 -8.55
N ASP A 78 -1.12 14.20 -7.67
CA ASP A 78 -2.48 13.87 -7.26
C ASP A 78 -2.51 13.58 -5.76
N ALA A 79 -3.18 14.45 -5.01
CA ALA A 79 -3.27 14.36 -3.55
C ALA A 79 -4.23 13.25 -3.08
N VAL A 80 -5.05 12.71 -3.97
CA VAL A 80 -5.94 11.58 -3.70
C VAL A 80 -5.20 10.26 -3.90
N LYS A 81 -4.51 10.13 -5.02
CA LYS A 81 -3.73 8.93 -5.35
C LYS A 81 -2.39 8.86 -4.62
N HIS A 82 -2.03 9.91 -3.88
CA HIS A 82 -0.69 10.10 -3.32
C HIS A 82 0.41 9.89 -4.37
N LEU A 83 0.18 10.45 -5.55
CA LEU A 83 1.06 10.34 -6.69
C LEU A 83 2.01 11.55 -6.75
N PHE A 84 3.28 11.28 -6.92
CA PHE A 84 4.34 12.27 -6.91
C PHE A 84 5.25 12.13 -8.13
N SER A 85 5.85 13.23 -8.54
CA SER A 85 6.98 13.22 -9.49
C SER A 85 8.28 13.49 -8.76
N TYR A 86 9.31 12.69 -9.07
CA TYR A 86 10.67 12.90 -8.60
C TYR A 86 11.68 12.22 -9.53
N GLY A 87 12.76 12.92 -9.90
CA GLY A 87 13.82 12.37 -10.75
C GLY A 87 13.35 11.93 -12.14
N GLY A 88 12.31 12.56 -12.69
CA GLY A 88 11.72 12.19 -13.98
C GLY A 88 10.83 10.93 -13.92
N ARG A 89 10.56 10.40 -12.74
CA ARG A 89 9.74 9.22 -12.51
C ARG A 89 8.53 9.54 -11.65
N LEU A 90 7.54 8.64 -11.68
CA LEU A 90 6.36 8.70 -10.84
C LEU A 90 6.54 7.78 -9.62
N TRP A 91 5.96 8.20 -8.50
CA TRP A 91 6.03 7.50 -7.23
C TRP A 91 4.69 7.56 -6.53
N VAL A 92 4.30 6.48 -5.89
CA VAL A 92 3.23 6.49 -4.89
C VAL A 92 3.85 6.49 -3.50
N TYR A 93 3.28 7.27 -2.59
CA TYR A 93 3.80 7.46 -1.23
C TYR A 93 2.68 7.36 -0.22
N ASN A 94 2.88 6.54 0.79
CA ASN A 94 1.96 6.48 1.93
C ASN A 94 2.35 7.52 2.97
N GLN A 95 1.43 8.47 3.24
CA GLN A 95 1.69 9.55 4.18
C GLN A 95 1.74 9.10 5.64
N ASP A 96 1.12 7.98 6.02
CA ASP A 96 0.98 7.55 7.40
C ASP A 96 2.16 6.69 7.85
N TRP A 97 2.62 5.80 6.97
CA TRP A 97 3.72 4.87 7.29
C TRP A 97 4.95 5.02 6.40
N GLY A 98 4.88 5.92 5.43
CA GLY A 98 6.03 6.45 4.72
C GLY A 98 6.63 5.55 3.66
N GLY A 99 6.00 4.45 3.29
CA GLY A 99 6.48 3.62 2.21
C GLY A 99 6.34 4.30 0.86
N VAL A 100 7.31 4.11 -0.03
CA VAL A 100 7.29 4.63 -1.39
C VAL A 100 7.48 3.49 -2.38
N LEU A 101 6.71 3.53 -3.47
CA LEU A 101 6.83 2.60 -4.58
C LEU A 101 6.96 3.40 -5.88
N GLU A 102 7.96 3.07 -6.68
CA GLU A 102 8.09 3.62 -8.03
C GLU A 102 6.97 3.08 -8.91
N VAL A 103 6.29 3.97 -9.62
CA VAL A 103 5.25 3.60 -10.58
C VAL A 103 5.93 3.09 -11.85
N PRO A 104 5.65 1.86 -12.30
CA PRO A 104 6.22 1.35 -13.54
C PRO A 104 5.81 2.19 -14.75
N ASP A 105 6.67 2.27 -15.74
CA ASP A 105 6.42 3.05 -16.95
C ASP A 105 5.10 2.64 -17.64
N GLY A 106 4.28 3.63 -17.95
CA GLY A 106 2.97 3.44 -18.57
C GLY A 106 1.86 2.97 -17.61
N CYS A 107 2.18 2.68 -16.34
CA CYS A 107 1.18 2.33 -15.34
C CYS A 107 0.58 3.58 -14.69
N ALA A 108 -0.63 3.41 -14.15
CA ALA A 108 -1.27 4.43 -13.33
C ALA A 108 -1.86 3.78 -12.07
N PRO A 109 -1.72 4.40 -10.90
CA PRO A 109 -2.38 3.94 -9.69
C PRO A 109 -3.89 3.93 -9.87
N SER A 110 -4.55 2.83 -9.45
CA SER A 110 -6.02 2.75 -9.49
C SER A 110 -6.65 3.65 -8.44
N ASP A 111 -7.81 4.23 -8.78
CA ASP A 111 -8.63 5.02 -7.84
C ASP A 111 -9.47 4.15 -6.91
N ASP A 112 -9.64 2.87 -7.25
CA ASP A 112 -10.69 2.02 -6.68
C ASP A 112 -10.46 1.62 -5.22
N ARG A 113 -9.31 1.92 -4.65
CA ARG A 113 -8.92 1.45 -3.31
C ARG A 113 -9.01 2.51 -2.21
N TRP A 114 -9.40 3.70 -2.53
CA TRP A 114 -9.68 4.77 -1.56
C TRP A 114 -11.07 4.64 -0.93
N GLN A 115 -11.58 3.42 -0.86
CA GLN A 115 -12.86 3.18 -0.23
C GLN A 115 -12.75 3.42 1.27
N ALA A 116 -13.61 4.27 1.74
CA ALA A 116 -14.22 4.51 3.05
C ALA A 116 -13.51 4.06 4.36
N ASP A 117 -12.58 3.14 4.31
CA ASP A 117 -11.81 2.68 5.44
C ASP A 117 -10.43 3.35 5.42
N MET A 118 -10.33 4.46 6.14
CA MET A 118 -9.12 5.30 6.22
C MET A 118 -7.93 4.62 6.89
N SER A 119 -8.06 3.39 7.36
CA SER A 119 -6.98 2.60 7.98
C SER A 119 -6.18 1.78 6.97
N TYR A 120 -6.62 1.73 5.71
CA TYR A 120 -6.00 0.97 4.64
C TYR A 120 -5.40 1.89 3.58
N HIS A 121 -4.10 1.85 3.45
CA HIS A 121 -3.36 2.62 2.47
C HIS A 121 -2.60 1.70 1.54
N GLY A 122 -3.02 1.65 0.30
CA GLY A 122 -2.36 0.89 -0.72
C GLY A 122 -2.74 1.40 -2.10
N SER A 123 -1.96 1.08 -3.10
CA SER A 123 -2.33 1.26 -4.48
C SER A 123 -1.93 0.08 -5.33
N GLY A 124 -2.73 -0.20 -6.34
CA GLY A 124 -2.49 -1.24 -7.30
C GLY A 124 -2.38 -0.65 -8.69
N MET A 125 -1.54 -1.25 -9.51
CA MET A 125 -1.24 -0.79 -10.86
C MET A 125 -1.16 -1.98 -11.80
N PHE A 126 -1.88 -1.89 -12.92
CA PHE A 126 -1.73 -2.83 -14.03
C PHE A 126 -0.71 -2.28 -15.03
N THR A 127 0.03 -3.16 -15.67
CA THR A 127 0.79 -2.82 -16.88
C THR A 127 -0.16 -2.40 -18.00
N PRO A 128 0.29 -1.59 -18.98
CA PRO A 128 -0.56 -1.10 -20.05
C PRO A 128 -1.28 -2.20 -20.85
N ASP A 129 -0.67 -3.37 -20.95
CA ASP A 129 -1.26 -4.56 -21.58
C ASP A 129 -2.19 -5.36 -20.65
N SER A 130 -2.30 -4.94 -19.39
CA SER A 130 -3.08 -5.59 -18.33
C SER A 130 -2.65 -7.04 -18.03
N LEU A 131 -1.47 -7.45 -18.45
CA LEU A 131 -0.95 -8.80 -18.21
C LEU A 131 -0.31 -8.94 -16.84
N ALA A 132 0.30 -7.88 -16.31
CA ALA A 132 0.93 -7.91 -15.01
C ALA A 132 0.35 -6.85 -14.07
N TYR A 133 0.49 -7.12 -12.78
CA TYR A 133 -0.05 -6.28 -11.73
C TYR A 133 0.96 -6.16 -10.59
N ILE A 134 1.15 -4.95 -10.09
CA ILE A 134 1.89 -4.67 -8.85
C ILE A 134 1.01 -3.89 -7.89
N ASN A 135 1.02 -4.27 -6.62
CA ASN A 135 0.40 -3.47 -5.58
C ASN A 135 1.29 -3.37 -4.35
N HIS A 136 1.03 -2.36 -3.55
CA HIS A 136 1.60 -2.25 -2.21
C HIS A 136 0.51 -1.96 -1.20
N TYR A 137 0.80 -2.32 0.03
CA TYR A 137 -0.07 -2.10 1.17
C TYR A 137 0.75 -1.81 2.42
N GLU A 138 0.22 -0.96 3.27
CA GLU A 138 0.81 -0.65 4.57
C GLU A 138 -0.28 -0.61 5.62
N GLY A 139 0.01 -1.14 6.78
CA GLY A 139 -0.96 -1.14 7.85
C GLY A 139 -0.44 -1.71 9.16
N LEU A 140 -1.18 -1.43 10.21
CA LEU A 140 -0.95 -2.03 11.51
C LEU A 140 -1.44 -3.47 11.51
N GLN A 141 -0.61 -4.38 12.00
CA GLN A 141 -0.97 -5.78 12.22
C GLN A 141 -1.10 -6.05 13.70
N THR A 142 -2.10 -6.85 14.04
CA THR A 142 -2.30 -7.34 15.42
C THR A 142 -1.62 -8.69 15.66
N PHE A 143 -1.10 -9.31 14.58
CA PHE A 143 -0.41 -10.60 14.65
C PHE A 143 1.07 -10.41 14.93
N THR A 144 1.65 -11.34 15.66
CA THR A 144 3.11 -11.49 15.72
C THR A 144 3.63 -11.99 14.38
N PHE A 145 4.92 -11.83 14.14
CA PHE A 145 5.56 -12.34 12.92
C PHE A 145 5.37 -13.86 12.73
N ASN A 146 5.41 -14.64 13.82
CA ASN A 146 5.21 -16.08 13.75
C ASN A 146 3.77 -16.45 13.43
N GLU A 147 2.80 -15.84 14.09
CA GLU A 147 1.38 -16.06 13.79
C GLU A 147 1.05 -15.70 12.34
N PHE A 148 1.65 -14.63 11.83
CA PHE A 148 1.47 -14.26 10.43
C PHE A 148 2.07 -15.28 9.45
N LYS A 149 3.25 -15.84 9.74
CA LYS A 149 3.84 -16.91 8.94
C LYS A 149 2.94 -18.14 8.86
N ASP A 150 2.40 -18.54 10.00
CA ASP A 150 1.54 -19.72 10.09
C ASP A 150 0.23 -19.48 9.33
N LEU A 151 -0.37 -18.30 9.49
CA LEU A 151 -1.58 -17.90 8.77
C LEU A 151 -1.39 -17.93 7.24
N ILE A 152 -0.26 -17.45 6.76
CA ILE A 152 0.03 -17.47 5.31
C ILE A 152 0.19 -18.89 4.79
N ARG A 153 0.96 -19.72 5.51
CA ARG A 153 1.16 -21.12 5.11
C ARG A 153 -0.15 -21.90 5.05
N GLU A 154 -1.00 -21.75 6.05
CA GLU A 154 -2.30 -22.39 6.12
C GLU A 154 -3.19 -21.95 4.96
N ARG A 155 -3.25 -20.67 4.70
CA ARG A 155 -4.16 -20.08 3.73
C ARG A 155 -3.83 -20.43 2.28
N PHE A 156 -2.58 -20.30 1.87
CA PHE A 156 -2.18 -20.63 0.50
C PHE A 156 -2.28 -22.14 0.20
N GLY A 157 -2.20 -22.98 1.23
CA GLY A 157 -2.32 -24.44 1.09
C GLY A 157 -3.74 -24.94 0.92
N THR A 158 -4.77 -24.22 1.35
CA THR A 158 -6.11 -24.79 1.54
C THR A 158 -7.23 -24.11 0.75
N GLU A 159 -7.19 -22.80 0.57
CA GLU A 159 -8.40 -22.08 0.13
C GLU A 159 -8.41 -21.61 -1.33
N THR A 160 -7.27 -21.47 -1.98
CA THR A 160 -7.20 -20.79 -3.29
C THR A 160 -6.79 -21.71 -4.44
N GLY A 161 -6.40 -22.94 -4.18
CA GLY A 161 -5.73 -23.79 -5.17
C GLY A 161 -4.35 -23.22 -5.60
N THR A 162 -3.92 -22.13 -4.98
CA THR A 162 -2.62 -21.51 -5.20
C THR A 162 -1.57 -22.25 -4.40
N ILE A 163 -0.52 -22.70 -5.05
CA ILE A 163 0.60 -23.38 -4.40
C ILE A 163 1.72 -22.39 -4.08
N ILE A 164 2.34 -22.53 -2.91
CA ILE A 164 3.57 -21.85 -2.56
C ILE A 164 4.73 -22.59 -3.23
N THR A 165 5.40 -21.93 -4.17
CA THR A 165 6.57 -22.47 -4.86
C THR A 165 7.87 -22.16 -4.13
N SER A 166 7.90 -21.06 -3.36
CA SER A 166 9.02 -20.66 -2.51
C SER A 166 8.51 -19.90 -1.28
N PHE A 167 9.09 -20.20 -0.12
CA PHE A 167 8.84 -19.47 1.12
C PHE A 167 10.19 -19.22 1.81
N ARG A 168 10.56 -17.93 1.96
CA ARG A 168 11.83 -17.53 2.57
C ARG A 168 11.59 -16.53 3.68
N GLU A 169 12.32 -16.71 4.79
CA GLU A 169 12.47 -15.66 5.78
C GLU A 169 13.69 -14.83 5.41
N ASP A 170 13.60 -13.53 5.63
CA ASP A 170 14.63 -12.55 5.34
C ASP A 170 14.62 -11.46 6.42
N SER A 171 15.50 -10.52 6.32
CA SER A 171 15.53 -9.34 7.19
C SER A 171 15.88 -8.09 6.39
N VAL A 172 15.27 -6.98 6.77
CA VAL A 172 15.48 -5.69 6.14
C VAL A 172 16.03 -4.71 7.17
N ARG A 173 17.18 -4.11 6.86
CA ARG A 173 17.77 -3.06 7.69
C ARG A 173 17.25 -1.70 7.26
N PHE A 174 16.68 -0.98 8.20
CA PHE A 174 16.32 0.43 8.03
C PHE A 174 17.50 1.33 8.39
N GLY A 175 17.55 2.56 7.86
CA GLY A 175 18.67 3.48 8.04
C GLY A 175 18.82 4.01 9.47
N ASP A 176 17.79 3.87 10.33
CA ASP A 176 17.87 4.08 11.78
C ASP A 176 18.57 2.90 12.51
N GLY A 177 19.03 1.90 11.77
CA GLY A 177 19.67 0.70 12.30
C GLY A 177 18.72 -0.42 12.70
N PHE A 178 17.41 -0.17 12.69
CA PHE A 178 16.43 -1.20 13.01
C PHE A 178 16.41 -2.31 11.96
N ILE A 179 16.42 -3.56 12.42
CA ILE A 179 16.33 -4.74 11.57
C ILE A 179 14.93 -5.33 11.72
N SER A 180 14.19 -5.33 10.64
CA SER A 180 12.84 -5.87 10.55
C SER A 180 12.86 -7.27 9.95
N PRO A 181 12.17 -8.25 10.54
CA PRO A 181 11.96 -9.53 9.89
C PRO A 181 11.09 -9.35 8.65
N ALA A 182 11.36 -10.15 7.64
CA ALA A 182 10.63 -10.16 6.37
C ALA A 182 10.29 -11.59 5.94
N ILE A 183 9.22 -11.71 5.16
CA ILE A 183 8.83 -12.96 4.49
C ILE A 183 8.77 -12.67 2.99
N ILE A 184 9.33 -13.56 2.19
CA ILE A 184 9.21 -13.56 0.74
C ILE A 184 8.52 -14.86 0.32
N ILE A 185 7.46 -14.73 -0.47
CA ILE A 185 6.64 -15.85 -0.92
C ILE A 185 6.54 -15.77 -2.44
N GLU A 186 6.79 -16.89 -3.08
CA GLU A 186 6.48 -17.08 -4.50
C GLU A 186 5.37 -18.10 -4.62
N THR A 187 4.46 -17.87 -5.52
CA THR A 187 3.26 -18.66 -5.70
C THR A 187 2.99 -18.96 -7.16
N MET A 188 2.21 -20.02 -7.39
CA MET A 188 1.63 -20.34 -8.69
C MET A 188 0.14 -20.66 -8.47
N ASN A 189 -0.73 -19.98 -9.20
CA ASN A 189 -2.15 -20.29 -9.16
C ASN A 189 -2.55 -21.29 -10.26
N PRO A 190 -3.75 -21.89 -10.19
CA PRO A 190 -4.24 -22.83 -11.20
C PRO A 190 -4.36 -22.25 -12.61
N ASP A 191 -4.52 -20.93 -12.73
CA ASP A 191 -4.63 -20.23 -14.02
C ASP A 191 -3.26 -19.94 -14.64
N GLY A 192 -2.17 -20.40 -14.03
CA GLY A 192 -0.83 -20.18 -14.51
C GLY A 192 -0.30 -18.75 -14.28
N ILE A 193 -0.75 -18.11 -13.20
CA ILE A 193 -0.22 -16.81 -12.77
C ILE A 193 0.83 -17.05 -11.67
N GLU A 194 2.03 -16.54 -11.91
CA GLU A 194 3.07 -16.44 -10.89
C GLU A 194 2.82 -15.23 -9.99
N GLY A 195 2.97 -15.44 -8.68
CA GLY A 195 2.89 -14.39 -7.67
C GLY A 195 4.23 -14.24 -6.95
N TYR A 196 4.58 -13.01 -6.62
CA TYR A 196 5.67 -12.67 -5.73
C TYR A 196 5.14 -11.71 -4.67
N CYS A 197 5.28 -12.06 -3.41
CA CYS A 197 4.87 -11.23 -2.29
C CYS A 197 6.03 -11.05 -1.32
N ARG A 198 6.24 -9.81 -0.85
CA ARG A 198 7.19 -9.50 0.20
C ARG A 198 6.49 -8.75 1.32
N TYR A 199 6.67 -9.24 2.53
CA TYR A 199 6.13 -8.67 3.76
C TYR A 199 7.29 -8.25 4.66
N ILE A 200 7.26 -7.03 5.18
CA ILE A 200 8.27 -6.51 6.11
C ILE A 200 7.56 -6.03 7.37
N PHE A 201 7.94 -6.56 8.52
CA PHE A 201 7.37 -6.20 9.83
C PHE A 201 8.29 -5.21 10.53
N ARG A 202 7.82 -4.00 10.77
CA ARG A 202 8.60 -2.97 11.42
C ARG A 202 7.99 -2.50 12.72
N GLY A 203 8.86 -2.45 13.76
CA GLY A 203 8.61 -1.76 15.01
C GLY A 203 7.68 -2.46 16.00
N PRO A 204 7.57 -1.91 17.20
CA PRO A 204 6.75 -2.49 18.26
C PRO A 204 5.25 -2.41 17.99
N GLU A 205 4.81 -1.52 17.11
CA GLU A 205 3.40 -1.37 16.73
C GLU A 205 3.04 -2.22 15.51
N ALA A 206 3.94 -3.14 15.11
CA ALA A 206 3.73 -4.12 14.06
C ALA A 206 3.22 -3.53 12.73
N VAL A 207 3.80 -2.40 12.30
CA VAL A 207 3.56 -1.90 10.95
C VAL A 207 4.08 -2.92 9.95
N THR A 208 3.23 -3.34 9.03
CA THR A 208 3.58 -4.23 7.94
C THR A 208 3.59 -3.46 6.64
N TYR A 209 4.68 -3.59 5.91
CA TYR A 209 4.79 -3.19 4.52
C TYR A 209 4.63 -4.43 3.66
N GLU A 210 3.68 -4.40 2.76
CA GLU A 210 3.43 -5.47 1.81
C GLU A 210 3.58 -4.94 0.39
N VAL A 211 4.25 -5.69 -0.45
CA VAL A 211 4.24 -5.48 -1.89
C VAL A 211 4.04 -6.82 -2.59
N SER A 212 3.20 -6.84 -3.60
CA SER A 212 2.97 -8.04 -4.40
C SER A 212 2.98 -7.75 -5.89
N VAL A 213 3.47 -8.72 -6.64
CA VAL A 213 3.54 -8.71 -8.10
C VAL A 213 2.89 -9.98 -8.62
N GLN A 214 2.12 -9.86 -9.71
CA GLN A 214 1.51 -10.99 -10.39
C GLN A 214 1.70 -10.84 -11.90
N TYR A 215 2.04 -11.93 -12.58
CA TYR A 215 2.19 -11.99 -14.04
C TYR A 215 2.00 -13.43 -14.54
N PRO A 216 1.68 -13.64 -15.84
CA PRO A 216 1.55 -14.98 -16.40
C PRO A 216 2.87 -15.75 -16.31
N ALA A 217 2.78 -17.04 -15.97
CA ALA A 217 3.93 -17.93 -15.89
C ALA A 217 4.74 -17.95 -17.21
N GLY A 218 6.04 -17.99 -17.07
CA GLY A 218 6.96 -17.98 -18.18
C GLY A 218 7.31 -16.60 -18.74
N LEU A 219 6.64 -15.52 -18.29
CA LEU A 219 6.91 -14.13 -18.71
C LEU A 219 7.81 -13.37 -17.72
N PHE A 220 8.64 -14.08 -16.98
CA PHE A 220 9.56 -13.45 -16.03
C PHE A 220 10.54 -12.46 -16.70
N ARG A 221 10.95 -12.73 -17.94
CA ARG A 221 11.88 -11.82 -18.64
C ARG A 221 11.24 -10.47 -18.92
N GLU A 222 9.95 -10.45 -19.24
CA GLU A 222 9.17 -9.26 -19.56
C GLU A 222 8.80 -8.48 -18.28
N PHE A 223 8.44 -9.19 -17.21
CA PHE A 223 7.90 -8.57 -15.98
C PHE A 223 8.83 -8.63 -14.77
N GLY A 224 10.03 -9.20 -14.90
CA GLY A 224 10.99 -9.28 -13.79
C GLY A 224 11.42 -7.92 -13.21
N TYR A 225 11.29 -6.84 -13.99
CA TYR A 225 11.52 -5.49 -13.49
C TYR A 225 10.53 -5.08 -12.39
N LEU A 226 9.30 -5.59 -12.39
CA LEU A 226 8.32 -5.35 -11.33
C LEU A 226 8.77 -5.96 -10.00
N ARG A 227 9.42 -7.14 -10.05
CA ARG A 227 10.04 -7.73 -8.85
C ARG A 227 11.16 -6.86 -8.31
N ALA A 228 11.99 -6.31 -9.19
CA ALA A 228 13.06 -5.39 -8.77
C ALA A 228 12.51 -4.09 -8.13
N LEU A 229 11.34 -3.61 -8.56
CA LEU A 229 10.63 -2.52 -7.89
C LEU A 229 10.12 -2.96 -6.51
N ALA A 230 9.52 -4.14 -6.43
CA ALA A 230 9.01 -4.70 -5.18
C ALA A 230 10.14 -4.93 -4.16
N ASP A 231 11.31 -5.37 -4.59
CA ASP A 231 12.46 -5.58 -3.71
C ASP A 231 13.01 -4.28 -3.10
N ARG A 232 12.82 -3.14 -3.76
CA ARG A 232 13.20 -1.83 -3.23
C ARG A 232 12.19 -1.24 -2.26
N TYR A 233 10.94 -1.65 -2.37
CA TYR A 233 9.89 -1.18 -1.47
C TYR A 233 10.17 -1.61 -0.01
N PRO A 234 9.98 -0.78 1.00
CA PRO A 234 9.30 0.54 1.04
C PRO A 234 10.27 1.74 0.95
N PHE A 235 11.46 1.57 0.45
CA PHE A 235 12.51 2.61 0.47
C PHE A 235 12.41 3.55 -0.73
N GLY A 236 12.73 4.82 -0.49
CA GLY A 236 12.89 5.82 -1.55
C GLY A 236 14.14 5.60 -2.42
N PRO A 237 14.31 6.42 -3.47
CA PRO A 237 15.39 6.28 -4.45
C PRO A 237 16.80 6.30 -3.87
N SER A 238 17.01 6.98 -2.75
CA SER A 238 18.27 7.06 -2.03
C SER A 238 18.46 5.98 -0.97
N GLY A 239 17.57 4.98 -0.90
CA GLY A 239 17.55 4.01 0.19
C GLY A 239 17.13 4.62 1.54
N GLN A 240 16.54 5.82 1.50
CA GLN A 240 16.07 6.50 2.71
C GLN A 240 14.90 5.72 3.34
N ASN A 241 14.83 5.80 4.66
CA ASN A 241 13.76 5.19 5.41
C ASN A 241 12.40 5.76 5.07
N PRO A 242 11.36 4.92 5.14
CA PRO A 242 10.01 5.41 5.26
C PRO A 242 9.88 6.42 6.39
N VAL A 243 9.26 7.56 6.09
CA VAL A 243 9.01 8.62 7.08
C VAL A 243 7.66 8.36 7.72
N ILE A 244 7.68 7.77 8.90
CA ILE A 244 6.45 7.55 9.69
C ILE A 244 6.08 8.84 10.39
N MET A 245 4.87 9.33 10.16
CA MET A 245 4.31 10.43 10.95
C MET A 245 3.84 9.87 12.30
N LYS A 246 4.39 10.44 13.37
CA LYS A 246 3.90 10.24 14.74
C LYS A 246 2.74 11.16 15.04
#